data_0a100be8344d6acbc63722ee21bc1a4c
#
_entry.id   0a100be8344d6acbc63722ee21bc1a4c
#
_cell.length_a   1.000
_cell.length_b   1.000
_cell.length_c   1.000
_cell.angle_alpha   90.00
_cell.angle_beta   90.00
_cell.angle_gamma   90.00
#
_symmetry.space_group_name_H-M   'P 1'
#
loop_
_entity.id
_entity.type
_entity.pdbx_description
1 polymer ?
#
loop_
_entity_poly.entity_id
_entity_poly.type
_entity_poly.pdbx_seq_one_letter_code
_entity_poly.pdbx_strand_id
1 'polypeptide(L)'
;MGTGQDRKSIDVAIVGGGIGGLALAIGLQQHAHIRTKIYEAASKFSEIGAGVFFGANAIRAMSLIHPSVGEAYARISTTVGWESKANTYFDFILAHELHGLPTATPIISPKLSATERHSTAHRAHFVDELIRLIPRGMAHFGKRLTDISRDKVREKTVMVFADGTTAEADAVIGCDGIRSVCREFVLGKDNPLSQPIFTGKHAYRGLIPMDKAVAAIGEEKAQNRYMFIGKGGHVLTFPVANGKTMNVVAFSTTKSGTWEGEWIKRMERDDLAADFEGFGDECQKIFSLMESTDHWGIFDLSPSIPTYQSRDLRLTLLGDSAHACAPHQGAGAGQALEDAHILSQVLGECRSPSDLLAAFTAYETVRMPRAQFVQYHGRQQGELLDLQRPDIGDDLEKLKAVIDVPIREIWNCDLRAELDKALAVMKAELQRP
;
A
#
# COMPACT_ATOMS: atom_id res chain seq x y z
N MET A 1 38.51 8.40 -3.00
CA MET A 1 38.44 9.06 -1.69
C MET A 1 38.22 10.54 -1.97
N GLY A 2 36.95 10.97 -2.11
CA GLY A 2 36.59 12.36 -2.35
C GLY A 2 36.58 13.10 -1.01
N THR A 3 37.21 14.24 -0.98
CA THR A 3 37.28 15.20 0.13
C THR A 3 35.90 15.43 0.72
N GLY A 4 35.74 15.17 2.03
CA GLY A 4 34.50 15.44 2.76
C GLY A 4 34.19 16.93 2.72
N GLN A 5 33.38 17.35 1.74
CA GLN A 5 32.72 18.63 1.82
C GLN A 5 31.71 18.53 2.98
N ASP A 6 31.81 19.46 3.94
CA ASP A 6 30.91 19.55 5.10
C ASP A 6 29.45 19.57 4.65
N ARG A 7 28.74 18.46 4.85
CA ARG A 7 27.29 18.39 4.63
C ARG A 7 26.59 19.16 5.74
N LYS A 8 25.74 20.11 5.38
CA LYS A 8 24.91 20.84 6.35
C LYS A 8 23.82 19.92 6.89
N SER A 9 23.50 20.07 8.16
CA SER A 9 22.38 19.33 8.76
C SER A 9 21.05 19.75 8.09
N ILE A 10 20.23 18.76 7.78
CA ILE A 10 18.91 18.92 7.15
C ILE A 10 17.85 18.35 8.08
N ASP A 11 16.84 19.16 8.44
CA ASP A 11 15.70 18.75 9.24
C ASP A 11 14.57 18.26 8.33
N VAL A 12 14.18 17.00 8.47
CA VAL A 12 13.08 16.39 7.73
C VAL A 12 11.95 16.01 8.67
N ALA A 13 10.75 16.55 8.40
CA ALA A 13 9.53 16.18 9.11
C ALA A 13 8.72 15.18 8.27
N ILE A 14 8.35 14.06 8.86
CA ILE A 14 7.45 13.06 8.28
C ILE A 14 6.09 13.20 8.95
N VAL A 15 5.06 13.47 8.18
CA VAL A 15 3.67 13.56 8.67
C VAL A 15 2.96 12.23 8.38
N GLY A 16 2.68 11.47 9.44
CA GLY A 16 2.10 10.13 9.38
C GLY A 16 3.10 9.01 9.67
N GLY A 17 2.73 8.15 10.62
CA GLY A 17 3.53 7.02 11.12
C GLY A 17 3.07 5.65 10.60
N GLY A 18 2.48 5.58 9.40
CA GLY A 18 2.16 4.32 8.72
C GLY A 18 3.40 3.63 8.14
N ILE A 19 3.20 2.53 7.41
CA ILE A 19 4.30 1.72 6.82
C ILE A 19 5.28 2.59 6.03
N GLY A 20 4.78 3.48 5.15
CA GLY A 20 5.63 4.35 4.33
C GLY A 20 6.47 5.33 5.15
N GLY A 21 5.84 6.03 6.12
CA GLY A 21 6.53 7.00 6.97
C GLY A 21 7.58 6.36 7.88
N LEU A 22 7.26 5.20 8.49
CA LEU A 22 8.22 4.43 9.28
C LEU A 22 9.38 3.91 8.44
N ALA A 23 9.10 3.36 7.26
CA ALA A 23 10.12 2.85 6.34
C ALA A 23 11.04 3.98 5.86
N LEU A 24 10.49 5.15 5.51
CA LEU A 24 11.28 6.34 5.17
C LEU A 24 12.17 6.77 6.34
N ALA A 25 11.61 6.86 7.56
CA ALA A 25 12.36 7.24 8.74
C ALA A 25 13.55 6.30 9.00
N ILE A 26 13.35 4.99 8.81
CA ILE A 26 14.43 3.99 8.95
C ILE A 26 15.49 4.20 7.85
N GLY A 27 15.08 4.40 6.60
CA GLY A 27 16.01 4.65 5.49
C GLY A 27 16.86 5.91 5.72
N LEU A 28 16.27 6.98 6.24
CA LEU A 28 16.96 8.24 6.51
C LEU A 28 17.97 8.16 7.66
N GLN A 29 17.85 7.21 8.59
CA GLN A 29 18.85 7.02 9.67
C GLN A 29 20.25 6.66 9.16
N GLN A 30 20.37 6.17 7.92
CA GLN A 30 21.66 5.87 7.31
C GLN A 30 22.46 7.14 6.94
N HIS A 31 21.84 8.31 6.98
CA HIS A 31 22.39 9.59 6.56
C HIS A 31 22.57 10.54 7.75
N ALA A 32 23.74 10.52 8.38
CA ALA A 32 24.02 11.23 9.65
C ALA A 32 23.75 12.76 9.61
N HIS A 33 23.73 13.39 8.44
CA HIS A 33 23.42 14.81 8.28
C HIS A 33 21.90 15.08 8.20
N ILE A 34 21.04 14.05 8.16
CA ILE A 34 19.58 14.21 8.13
C ILE A 34 19.01 13.93 9.53
N ARG A 35 18.31 14.91 10.09
CA ARG A 35 17.60 14.79 11.35
C ARG A 35 16.10 14.60 11.07
N THR A 36 15.58 13.47 11.44
CA THR A 36 14.19 13.08 11.12
C THR A 36 13.31 13.13 12.36
N LYS A 37 12.08 13.66 12.21
CA LYS A 37 11.00 13.56 13.20
C LYS A 37 9.72 13.09 12.52
N ILE A 38 8.96 12.21 13.19
CA ILE A 38 7.66 11.73 12.76
C ILE A 38 6.58 12.42 13.58
N TYR A 39 5.54 12.93 12.91
CA TYR A 39 4.36 13.53 13.54
C TYR A 39 3.14 12.67 13.22
N GLU A 40 2.63 11.96 14.23
CA GLU A 40 1.51 11.01 14.09
C GLU A 40 0.25 11.58 14.74
N ALA A 41 -0.87 11.56 14.01
CA ALA A 41 -2.14 12.09 14.46
C ALA A 41 -2.76 11.28 15.61
N ALA A 42 -2.55 9.97 15.65
CA ALA A 42 -3.01 9.10 16.71
C ALA A 42 -2.20 9.30 18.00
N SER A 43 -2.77 8.88 19.14
CA SER A 43 -2.11 8.94 20.44
C SER A 43 -0.99 7.91 20.61
N LYS A 44 -0.92 6.94 19.73
CA LYS A 44 0.11 5.89 19.63
C LYS A 44 0.09 5.30 18.24
N PHE A 45 1.15 4.62 17.85
CA PHE A 45 1.08 3.78 16.64
C PHE A 45 0.01 2.70 16.84
N SER A 46 -0.90 2.60 15.90
CA SER A 46 -1.91 1.56 15.87
C SER A 46 -2.28 1.24 14.43
N GLU A 47 -2.50 -0.03 14.16
CA GLU A 47 -2.97 -0.50 12.87
C GLU A 47 -4.16 -1.43 13.07
N ILE A 48 -5.13 -1.35 12.17
CA ILE A 48 -6.22 -2.30 12.14
C ILE A 48 -5.65 -3.65 11.70
N GLY A 49 -5.85 -4.67 12.53
CA GLY A 49 -5.35 -6.01 12.30
C GLY A 49 -6.02 -6.62 11.07
N ALA A 50 -5.27 -6.72 9.97
CA ALA A 50 -5.69 -7.41 8.76
C ALA A 50 -4.47 -8.02 8.08
N GLY A 51 -4.70 -8.98 7.19
CA GLY A 51 -3.66 -9.50 6.33
C GLY A 51 -3.18 -8.45 5.34
N VAL A 52 -1.88 -8.39 5.13
CA VAL A 52 -1.23 -7.63 4.06
C VAL A 52 -0.41 -8.58 3.20
N PHE A 53 -0.44 -8.33 1.92
CA PHE A 53 0.32 -9.07 0.91
C PHE A 53 1.50 -8.23 0.44
N PHE A 54 2.68 -8.83 0.35
CA PHE A 54 3.86 -8.18 -0.20
C PHE A 54 4.44 -9.01 -1.34
N GLY A 55 4.47 -8.40 -2.52
CA GLY A 55 5.11 -8.94 -3.71
C GLY A 55 6.63 -8.86 -3.65
N ALA A 56 7.29 -9.49 -4.61
CA ALA A 56 8.75 -9.56 -4.67
C ALA A 56 9.44 -8.19 -4.70
N ASN A 57 8.83 -7.20 -5.36
CA ASN A 57 9.30 -5.80 -5.37
C ASN A 57 9.35 -5.20 -3.96
N ALA A 58 8.26 -5.39 -3.19
CA ALA A 58 8.16 -4.87 -1.82
C ALA A 58 9.20 -5.53 -0.89
N ILE A 59 9.38 -6.84 -0.99
CA ILE A 59 10.37 -7.59 -0.21
C ILE A 59 11.79 -7.12 -0.53
N ARG A 60 12.10 -6.86 -1.81
CA ARG A 60 13.37 -6.26 -2.23
C ARG A 60 13.53 -4.85 -1.68
N ALA A 61 12.49 -4.01 -1.78
CA ALA A 61 12.52 -2.64 -1.26
C ALA A 61 12.82 -2.61 0.25
N MET A 62 12.24 -3.49 1.05
CA MET A 62 12.51 -3.59 2.49
C MET A 62 14.01 -3.76 2.77
N SER A 63 14.67 -4.68 2.07
CA SER A 63 16.11 -4.94 2.23
C SER A 63 16.98 -3.81 1.70
N LEU A 64 16.51 -3.08 0.66
CA LEU A 64 17.21 -1.92 0.09
C LEU A 64 17.07 -0.66 0.94
N ILE A 65 15.95 -0.49 1.66
CA ILE A 65 15.77 0.58 2.64
C ILE A 65 16.80 0.40 3.77
N HIS A 66 16.81 -0.75 4.41
CA HIS A 66 17.78 -1.16 5.40
C HIS A 66 17.72 -2.67 5.62
N PRO A 67 18.83 -3.41 5.76
CA PRO A 67 18.80 -4.86 5.97
C PRO A 67 17.92 -5.29 7.13
N SER A 68 17.87 -4.53 8.24
CA SER A 68 17.02 -4.84 9.39
C SER A 68 15.51 -4.79 9.09
N VAL A 69 15.07 -4.04 8.08
CA VAL A 69 13.65 -4.04 7.66
C VAL A 69 13.31 -5.37 6.99
N GLY A 70 14.17 -5.87 6.10
CA GLY A 70 14.01 -7.19 5.49
C GLY A 70 14.02 -8.32 6.53
N GLU A 71 14.95 -8.27 7.49
CA GLU A 71 15.04 -9.24 8.59
C GLU A 71 13.79 -9.18 9.51
N ALA A 72 13.33 -7.98 9.84
CA ALA A 72 12.13 -7.76 10.64
C ALA A 72 10.90 -8.36 9.95
N TYR A 73 10.76 -8.13 8.67
CA TYR A 73 9.68 -8.73 7.88
C TYR A 73 9.80 -10.25 7.81
N ALA A 74 10.97 -10.80 7.59
CA ALA A 74 11.20 -12.25 7.51
C ALA A 74 10.77 -12.99 8.78
N ARG A 75 10.89 -12.37 9.97
CA ARG A 75 10.44 -12.96 11.25
C ARG A 75 8.93 -13.16 11.35
N ILE A 76 8.14 -12.34 10.66
CA ILE A 76 6.68 -12.33 10.80
C ILE A 76 5.96 -12.72 9.51
N SER A 77 6.71 -12.93 8.43
CA SER A 77 6.15 -13.32 7.14
C SER A 77 5.55 -14.73 7.21
N THR A 78 4.44 -14.90 6.53
CA THR A 78 3.74 -16.17 6.41
C THR A 78 3.78 -16.62 4.94
N THR A 79 4.19 -17.85 4.74
CA THR A 79 4.10 -18.55 3.45
C THR A 79 2.84 -19.42 3.41
N VAL A 80 2.58 -20.09 2.30
CA VAL A 80 1.51 -21.08 2.19
C VAL A 80 1.83 -22.33 3.01
N GLY A 81 0.80 -23.07 3.40
CA GLY A 81 0.95 -24.29 4.20
C GLY A 81 1.54 -25.47 3.43
N TRP A 82 1.33 -25.55 2.13
CA TRP A 82 1.77 -26.64 1.28
C TRP A 82 2.96 -26.26 0.40
N GLU A 83 4.06 -26.99 0.48
CA GLU A 83 5.26 -26.73 -0.33
C GLU A 83 4.97 -26.79 -1.83
N SER A 84 4.08 -27.68 -2.27
CA SER A 84 3.62 -27.79 -3.66
C SER A 84 2.93 -26.52 -4.19
N LYS A 85 2.45 -25.67 -3.30
CA LYS A 85 1.80 -24.37 -3.60
C LYS A 85 2.73 -23.15 -3.40
N ALA A 86 3.95 -23.36 -2.90
CA ALA A 86 4.89 -22.27 -2.60
C ALA A 86 5.15 -21.33 -3.78
N ASN A 87 5.18 -21.89 -5.00
CA ASN A 87 5.40 -21.15 -6.25
C ASN A 87 4.08 -20.85 -7.00
N THR A 88 2.93 -20.85 -6.32
CA THR A 88 1.65 -20.46 -6.91
C THR A 88 1.27 -19.08 -6.42
N TYR A 89 0.88 -18.18 -7.32
CA TYR A 89 0.39 -16.84 -6.95
C TYR A 89 -0.91 -16.96 -6.15
N PHE A 90 -1.98 -17.32 -6.80
CA PHE A 90 -3.26 -17.75 -6.25
C PHE A 90 -3.79 -18.92 -7.08
N ASP A 91 -4.57 -19.78 -6.47
CA ASP A 91 -5.46 -20.69 -7.18
C ASP A 91 -6.76 -19.94 -7.47
N PHE A 92 -7.00 -19.58 -8.71
CA PHE A 92 -8.21 -18.89 -9.16
C PHE A 92 -9.27 -19.93 -9.51
N ILE A 93 -10.42 -19.85 -8.86
CA ILE A 93 -11.54 -20.79 -9.02
C ILE A 93 -12.87 -20.03 -9.16
N LEU A 94 -13.88 -20.68 -9.75
CA LEU A 94 -15.22 -20.11 -9.87
C LEU A 94 -15.92 -20.03 -8.51
N ALA A 95 -16.46 -18.86 -8.17
CA ALA A 95 -17.27 -18.67 -6.97
C ALA A 95 -18.72 -19.13 -7.14
N HIS A 96 -19.23 -19.17 -8.38
CA HIS A 96 -20.58 -19.60 -8.75
C HIS A 96 -20.56 -20.39 -10.05
N GLU A 97 -21.68 -21.03 -10.40
CA GLU A 97 -21.82 -21.71 -11.70
C GLU A 97 -21.70 -20.68 -12.84
N LEU A 98 -20.89 -20.99 -13.85
CA LEU A 98 -20.67 -20.13 -15.01
C LEU A 98 -20.53 -20.98 -16.28
N HIS A 99 -21.32 -20.68 -17.32
CA HIS A 99 -21.30 -21.39 -18.62
C HIS A 99 -21.42 -22.92 -18.50
N GLY A 100 -22.21 -23.41 -17.51
CA GLY A 100 -22.36 -24.83 -17.23
C GLY A 100 -21.19 -25.47 -16.46
N LEU A 101 -20.19 -24.69 -16.08
CA LEU A 101 -19.11 -25.12 -15.19
C LEU A 101 -19.57 -24.95 -13.73
N PRO A 102 -19.42 -25.97 -12.87
CA PRO A 102 -19.85 -25.90 -11.48
C PRO A 102 -18.99 -24.94 -10.64
N THR A 103 -19.48 -24.57 -9.46
CA THR A 103 -18.70 -23.83 -8.43
C THR A 103 -17.40 -24.57 -8.11
N ALA A 104 -16.40 -23.83 -7.67
CA ALA A 104 -15.04 -24.33 -7.36
C ALA A 104 -14.27 -24.92 -8.56
N THR A 105 -14.79 -24.79 -9.79
CA THR A 105 -14.03 -25.17 -11.00
C THR A 105 -12.74 -24.36 -11.07
N PRO A 106 -11.55 -25.01 -11.19
CA PRO A 106 -10.28 -24.32 -11.36
C PRO A 106 -10.25 -23.53 -12.67
N ILE A 107 -9.83 -22.26 -12.61
CA ILE A 107 -9.63 -21.40 -13.78
C ILE A 107 -8.16 -21.43 -14.19
N ILE A 108 -7.27 -20.98 -13.29
CA ILE A 108 -5.83 -20.91 -13.52
C ILE A 108 -5.08 -20.85 -12.18
N SER A 109 -3.85 -21.35 -12.16
CA SER A 109 -2.92 -21.27 -11.03
C SER A 109 -1.58 -20.73 -11.51
N PRO A 110 -1.43 -19.40 -11.67
CA PRO A 110 -0.19 -18.82 -12.21
C PRO A 110 1.02 -19.21 -11.38
N LYS A 111 2.04 -19.75 -12.07
CA LYS A 111 3.28 -20.17 -11.41
C LYS A 111 4.28 -19.03 -11.40
N LEU A 112 5.00 -18.92 -10.31
CA LEU A 112 5.99 -17.89 -10.03
C LEU A 112 7.39 -18.43 -10.25
N SER A 113 8.27 -17.57 -10.74
CA SER A 113 9.71 -17.82 -10.74
C SER A 113 10.31 -17.66 -9.35
N ALA A 114 11.55 -18.09 -9.17
CA ALA A 114 12.28 -17.92 -7.91
C ALA A 114 12.46 -16.45 -7.52
N THR A 115 12.46 -15.52 -8.49
CA THR A 115 12.61 -14.08 -8.29
C THR A 115 11.29 -13.37 -7.96
N GLU A 116 10.14 -14.04 -8.17
CA GLU A 116 8.80 -13.51 -7.93
C GLU A 116 8.21 -13.96 -6.59
N ARG A 117 9.07 -14.38 -5.65
CA ARG A 117 8.60 -14.80 -4.32
C ARG A 117 7.84 -13.68 -3.64
N HIS A 118 6.74 -14.05 -3.03
CA HIS A 118 5.89 -13.17 -2.25
C HIS A 118 5.44 -13.87 -0.98
N SER A 119 4.98 -13.09 -0.01
CA SER A 119 4.48 -13.61 1.25
C SER A 119 3.44 -12.67 1.84
N THR A 120 2.83 -13.11 2.91
CA THR A 120 1.80 -12.36 3.62
C THR A 120 2.26 -12.09 5.05
N ALA A 121 1.67 -11.08 5.68
CA ALA A 121 1.90 -10.81 7.09
C ALA A 121 0.62 -10.27 7.73
N HIS A 122 0.55 -10.31 9.04
CA HIS A 122 -0.41 -9.51 9.79
C HIS A 122 0.10 -8.07 9.83
N ARG A 123 -0.68 -7.11 9.32
CA ARG A 123 -0.26 -5.71 9.11
C ARG A 123 0.23 -5.04 10.39
N ALA A 124 -0.49 -5.23 11.49
CA ALA A 124 -0.09 -4.67 12.77
C ALA A 124 1.26 -5.24 13.26
N HIS A 125 1.53 -6.53 13.07
CA HIS A 125 2.82 -7.12 13.43
C HIS A 125 3.96 -6.50 12.61
N PHE A 126 3.74 -6.20 11.33
CA PHE A 126 4.77 -5.55 10.52
C PHE A 126 5.04 -4.12 10.98
N VAL A 127 4.00 -3.35 11.31
CA VAL A 127 4.17 -2.00 11.88
C VAL A 127 4.90 -2.06 13.22
N ASP A 128 4.56 -3.02 14.10
CA ASP A 128 5.26 -3.22 15.39
C ASP A 128 6.76 -3.51 15.19
N GLU A 129 7.11 -4.31 14.18
CA GLU A 129 8.50 -4.57 13.85
C GLU A 129 9.23 -3.30 13.35
N LEU A 130 8.59 -2.48 12.50
CA LEU A 130 9.16 -1.22 12.05
C LEU A 130 9.36 -0.22 13.20
N ILE A 131 8.40 -0.14 14.14
CA ILE A 131 8.49 0.73 15.32
C ILE A 131 9.72 0.39 16.17
N ARG A 132 10.09 -0.88 16.28
CA ARG A 132 11.30 -1.30 17.02
C ARG A 132 12.60 -0.83 16.40
N LEU A 133 12.58 -0.47 15.11
CA LEU A 133 13.76 -0.01 14.37
C LEU A 133 13.95 1.51 14.42
N ILE A 134 12.99 2.27 14.92
CA ILE A 134 13.12 3.72 15.08
C ILE A 134 13.59 4.09 16.50
N PRO A 135 14.46 5.12 16.65
CA PRO A 135 14.91 5.61 17.95
C PRO A 135 13.77 6.13 18.81
N ARG A 136 13.85 5.90 20.12
CA ARG A 136 12.92 6.52 21.07
C ARG A 136 12.97 8.05 20.96
N GLY A 137 11.80 8.69 20.95
CA GLY A 137 11.67 10.15 20.84
C GLY A 137 11.71 10.70 19.41
N MET A 138 11.89 9.85 18.38
CA MET A 138 11.75 10.28 16.98
C MET A 138 10.28 10.58 16.62
N ALA A 139 9.33 9.85 17.18
CA ALA A 139 7.89 10.01 16.93
C ALA A 139 7.21 10.89 17.98
N HIS A 140 6.39 11.82 17.49
CA HIS A 140 5.55 12.73 18.26
C HIS A 140 4.08 12.39 17.96
N PHE A 141 3.33 12.00 18.97
CA PHE A 141 1.94 11.55 18.88
C PHE A 141 0.93 12.66 19.16
N GLY A 142 -0.33 12.47 18.79
CA GLY A 142 -1.40 13.47 18.92
C GLY A 142 -1.20 14.69 18.01
N LYS A 143 -0.35 14.56 16.99
CA LYS A 143 0.07 15.64 16.09
C LYS A 143 -0.71 15.59 14.77
N ARG A 144 -2.03 15.85 14.85
CA ARG A 144 -2.87 16.01 13.66
C ARG A 144 -2.55 17.33 12.98
N LEU A 145 -1.96 17.25 11.79
CA LEU A 145 -1.64 18.41 10.96
C LEU A 145 -2.92 19.16 10.57
N THR A 146 -2.89 20.49 10.67
CA THR A 146 -4.00 21.38 10.25
C THR A 146 -3.58 22.46 9.29
N ASP A 147 -2.31 22.89 9.33
CA ASP A 147 -1.79 23.92 8.44
C ASP A 147 -0.29 23.74 8.14
N ILE A 148 0.11 24.17 6.95
CA ILE A 148 1.52 24.23 6.50
C ILE A 148 1.77 25.59 5.84
N SER A 149 2.83 26.26 6.27
CA SER A 149 3.28 27.52 5.70
C SER A 149 4.80 27.59 5.53
N ARG A 150 5.29 28.56 4.76
CA ARG A 150 6.73 28.76 4.58
C ARG A 150 7.19 30.05 5.24
N ASP A 151 8.08 29.93 6.23
CA ASP A 151 8.83 31.08 6.75
C ASP A 151 10.00 31.38 5.79
N LYS A 152 9.82 32.41 4.99
CA LYS A 152 10.80 32.84 3.96
C LYS A 152 12.07 33.45 4.57
N VAL A 153 11.99 33.97 5.80
CA VAL A 153 13.14 34.59 6.48
C VAL A 153 14.07 33.51 7.04
N ARG A 154 13.50 32.52 7.72
CA ARG A 154 14.26 31.39 8.28
C ARG A 154 14.46 30.24 7.29
N GLU A 155 13.83 30.33 6.13
CA GLU A 155 13.79 29.26 5.12
C GLU A 155 13.32 27.90 5.65
N LYS A 156 12.38 27.90 6.60
CA LYS A 156 11.79 26.70 7.17
C LYS A 156 10.32 26.54 6.78
N THR A 157 9.89 25.32 6.65
CA THR A 157 8.47 24.96 6.56
C THR A 157 7.93 24.81 7.96
N VAL A 158 6.86 25.51 8.27
CA VAL A 158 6.18 25.53 9.57
C VAL A 158 4.90 24.70 9.46
N MET A 159 4.75 23.74 10.36
CA MET A 159 3.56 22.91 10.50
C MET A 159 2.80 23.33 11.75
N VAL A 160 1.47 23.43 11.65
CA VAL A 160 0.57 23.68 12.78
C VAL A 160 -0.25 22.43 13.05
N PHE A 161 -0.38 22.05 14.30
CA PHE A 161 -1.15 20.88 14.71
C PHE A 161 -2.43 21.26 15.45
N ALA A 162 -3.42 20.36 15.43
CA ALA A 162 -4.73 20.57 16.06
C ALA A 162 -4.65 20.83 17.58
N ASP A 163 -3.58 20.42 18.25
CA ASP A 163 -3.31 20.70 19.66
C ASP A 163 -2.73 22.11 19.92
N GLY A 164 -2.63 22.97 18.88
CA GLY A 164 -2.11 24.32 18.92
C GLY A 164 -0.59 24.42 18.92
N THR A 165 0.14 23.31 18.91
CA THR A 165 1.61 23.33 18.81
C THR A 165 2.07 23.49 17.38
N THR A 166 3.33 23.91 17.21
CA THR A 166 3.98 24.05 15.91
C THR A 166 5.28 23.29 15.84
N ALA A 167 5.72 22.96 14.63
CA ALA A 167 7.04 22.42 14.37
C ALA A 167 7.62 22.99 13.06
N GLU A 168 8.95 23.00 12.95
CA GLU A 168 9.67 23.53 11.81
C GLU A 168 10.60 22.47 11.23
N ALA A 169 10.76 22.49 9.89
CA ALA A 169 11.69 21.62 9.18
C ALA A 169 12.21 22.29 7.89
N ASP A 170 13.29 21.76 7.32
CA ASP A 170 13.77 22.15 6.00
C ASP A 170 12.88 21.55 4.89
N ALA A 171 12.35 20.36 5.15
CA ALA A 171 11.46 19.61 4.28
C ALA A 171 10.36 18.91 5.06
N VAL A 172 9.18 18.77 4.46
CA VAL A 172 8.05 17.99 4.97
C VAL A 172 7.73 16.87 3.98
N ILE A 173 7.56 15.66 4.50
CA ILE A 173 7.15 14.49 3.70
C ILE A 173 5.77 14.06 4.20
N GLY A 174 4.75 14.21 3.37
CA GLY A 174 3.39 13.80 3.66
C GLY A 174 3.21 12.29 3.47
N CYS A 175 3.12 11.56 4.57
CA CYS A 175 2.84 10.12 4.64
C CYS A 175 1.50 9.87 5.37
N ASP A 176 0.58 10.81 5.30
CA ASP A 176 -0.66 10.88 6.09
C ASP A 176 -1.84 10.14 5.45
N GLY A 177 -1.54 9.23 4.51
CA GLY A 177 -2.46 8.24 3.98
C GLY A 177 -3.48 8.80 3.00
N ILE A 178 -4.48 8.00 2.69
CA ILE A 178 -5.46 8.31 1.64
C ILE A 178 -6.26 9.60 1.92
N ARG A 179 -6.50 9.96 3.18
CA ARG A 179 -7.17 11.21 3.61
C ARG A 179 -6.18 12.34 3.86
N SER A 180 -5.13 12.43 3.07
CA SER A 180 -3.99 13.32 3.26
C SER A 180 -4.38 14.79 3.28
N VAL A 181 -4.05 15.46 4.38
CA VAL A 181 -4.05 16.92 4.49
C VAL A 181 -2.86 17.50 3.72
N CYS A 182 -1.69 16.83 3.75
CA CYS A 182 -0.52 17.26 2.98
C CYS A 182 -0.82 17.37 1.48
N ARG A 183 -1.66 16.48 0.92
CA ARG A 183 -2.07 16.53 -0.49
C ARG A 183 -2.88 17.80 -0.81
N GLU A 184 -3.71 18.27 0.12
CA GLU A 184 -4.44 19.54 -0.06
C GLU A 184 -3.50 20.73 -0.17
N PHE A 185 -2.35 20.71 0.54
CA PHE A 185 -1.33 21.76 0.42
C PHE A 185 -0.50 21.66 -0.87
N VAL A 186 -0.38 20.47 -1.44
CA VAL A 186 0.30 20.28 -2.74
C VAL A 186 -0.57 20.73 -3.90
N LEU A 187 -1.85 20.36 -3.90
CA LEU A 187 -2.75 20.56 -5.05
C LEU A 187 -3.64 21.80 -4.93
N GLY A 188 -3.81 22.32 -3.74
CA GLY A 188 -4.83 23.30 -3.39
C GLY A 188 -6.03 22.62 -2.72
N LYS A 189 -6.53 23.24 -1.66
CA LYS A 189 -7.61 22.68 -0.83
C LYS A 189 -8.92 22.45 -1.59
N ASP A 190 -9.22 23.33 -2.54
CA ASP A 190 -10.45 23.27 -3.35
C ASP A 190 -10.27 22.46 -4.64
N ASN A 191 -9.09 21.86 -4.84
CA ASN A 191 -8.85 21.01 -6.00
C ASN A 191 -9.54 19.65 -5.82
N PRO A 192 -10.45 19.24 -6.71
CA PRO A 192 -11.15 17.97 -6.57
C PRO A 192 -10.22 16.74 -6.56
N LEU A 193 -9.04 16.84 -7.17
CA LEU A 193 -8.04 15.78 -7.16
C LEU A 193 -7.37 15.61 -5.79
N SER A 194 -7.55 16.56 -4.86
CA SER A 194 -7.07 16.41 -3.49
C SER A 194 -7.89 15.41 -2.67
N GLN A 195 -9.10 15.06 -3.13
CA GLN A 195 -10.00 14.17 -2.44
C GLN A 195 -10.03 12.78 -3.09
N PRO A 196 -9.98 11.70 -2.30
CA PRO A 196 -10.16 10.36 -2.82
C PRO A 196 -11.61 10.14 -3.26
N ILE A 197 -11.79 9.32 -4.28
CA ILE A 197 -13.11 8.99 -4.82
C ILE A 197 -13.49 7.54 -4.54
N PHE A 198 -14.76 7.29 -4.35
CA PHE A 198 -15.30 5.95 -4.22
C PHE A 198 -15.19 5.18 -5.54
N THR A 199 -14.69 3.94 -5.48
CA THR A 199 -14.46 3.13 -6.69
C THR A 199 -15.69 2.40 -7.22
N GLY A 200 -16.82 2.49 -6.51
CA GLY A 200 -18.00 1.67 -6.77
C GLY A 200 -17.95 0.29 -6.13
N LYS A 201 -16.88 -0.01 -5.37
CA LYS A 201 -16.68 -1.31 -4.71
C LYS A 201 -16.50 -1.16 -3.20
N HIS A 202 -16.88 -2.20 -2.48
CA HIS A 202 -16.69 -2.31 -1.05
C HIS A 202 -16.14 -3.69 -0.68
N ALA A 203 -15.69 -3.86 0.56
CA ALA A 203 -15.10 -5.10 1.01
C ALA A 203 -15.49 -5.45 2.44
N TYR A 204 -15.76 -6.71 2.67
CA TYR A 204 -15.86 -7.33 3.98
C TYR A 204 -14.54 -8.02 4.31
N ARG A 205 -14.02 -7.80 5.52
CA ARG A 205 -12.73 -8.34 5.95
C ARG A 205 -12.89 -9.16 7.21
N GLY A 206 -12.32 -10.37 7.21
CA GLY A 206 -12.38 -11.28 8.35
C GLY A 206 -11.06 -11.99 8.62
N LEU A 207 -10.88 -12.36 9.87
CA LEU A 207 -9.79 -13.21 10.34
C LEU A 207 -10.42 -14.45 10.97
N ILE A 208 -10.19 -15.61 10.38
CA ILE A 208 -10.77 -16.88 10.82
C ILE A 208 -9.67 -17.76 11.41
N PRO A 209 -9.81 -18.29 12.65
CA PRO A 209 -8.88 -19.27 13.18
C PRO A 209 -8.68 -20.44 12.21
N MET A 210 -7.43 -20.87 12.00
CA MET A 210 -7.10 -21.82 10.94
C MET A 210 -7.79 -23.19 11.15
N ASP A 211 -7.96 -23.62 12.37
CA ASP A 211 -8.68 -24.86 12.70
C ASP A 211 -10.14 -24.82 12.23
N LYS A 212 -10.84 -23.68 12.46
CA LYS A 212 -12.21 -23.48 11.97
C LYS A 212 -12.26 -23.41 10.44
N ALA A 213 -11.29 -22.73 9.81
CA ALA A 213 -11.21 -22.63 8.36
C ALA A 213 -10.99 -24.02 7.72
N VAL A 214 -10.08 -24.82 8.25
CA VAL A 214 -9.82 -26.20 7.80
C VAL A 214 -11.06 -27.07 7.93
N ALA A 215 -11.78 -26.98 9.05
CA ALA A 215 -13.02 -27.73 9.24
C ALA A 215 -14.12 -27.35 8.22
N ALA A 216 -14.15 -26.10 7.77
CA ALA A 216 -15.18 -25.60 6.86
C ALA A 216 -14.91 -25.89 5.38
N ILE A 217 -13.65 -25.67 4.92
CA ILE A 217 -13.30 -25.70 3.48
C ILE A 217 -12.16 -26.67 3.14
N GLY A 218 -11.69 -27.44 4.10
CA GLY A 218 -10.58 -28.38 3.94
C GLY A 218 -9.19 -27.74 4.06
N GLU A 219 -8.21 -28.57 4.33
CA GLU A 219 -6.84 -28.14 4.63
C GLU A 219 -6.18 -27.42 3.45
N GLU A 220 -6.32 -27.96 2.24
CA GLU A 220 -5.71 -27.36 1.05
C GLU A 220 -6.16 -25.93 0.83
N LYS A 221 -7.47 -25.64 0.87
CA LYS A 221 -7.99 -24.29 0.60
C LYS A 221 -7.76 -23.33 1.75
N ALA A 222 -7.83 -23.81 3.00
CA ALA A 222 -7.65 -22.96 4.16
C ALA A 222 -6.19 -22.49 4.35
N GLN A 223 -5.22 -23.38 4.09
CA GLN A 223 -3.81 -23.10 4.34
C GLN A 223 -3.05 -22.50 3.16
N ASN A 224 -3.69 -22.36 2.00
CA ASN A 224 -3.07 -21.82 0.81
C ASN A 224 -3.78 -20.53 0.33
N ARG A 225 -3.42 -20.03 -0.85
CA ARG A 225 -3.97 -18.79 -1.42
C ARG A 225 -5.01 -19.11 -2.46
N TYR A 226 -6.25 -18.73 -2.21
CA TYR A 226 -7.36 -18.92 -3.13
C TYR A 226 -8.03 -17.61 -3.49
N MET A 227 -8.46 -17.50 -4.75
CA MET A 227 -9.24 -16.40 -5.29
C MET A 227 -10.51 -16.99 -5.91
N PHE A 228 -11.64 -16.78 -5.25
CA PHE A 228 -12.96 -17.18 -5.75
C PHE A 228 -13.49 -16.03 -6.60
N ILE A 229 -13.57 -16.23 -7.91
CA ILE A 229 -14.00 -15.25 -8.90
C ILE A 229 -15.48 -15.42 -9.19
N GLY A 230 -16.24 -14.33 -9.13
CA GLY A 230 -17.68 -14.35 -9.41
C GLY A 230 -18.17 -13.07 -10.07
N LYS A 231 -19.37 -13.12 -10.60
CA LYS A 231 -20.00 -11.97 -11.24
C LYS A 231 -20.37 -10.91 -10.20
N GLY A 232 -19.79 -9.73 -10.32
CA GLY A 232 -20.02 -8.61 -9.41
C GLY A 232 -19.25 -8.67 -8.09
N GLY A 233 -18.41 -9.70 -7.86
CA GLY A 233 -17.60 -9.80 -6.66
C GLY A 233 -16.57 -10.93 -6.70
N HIS A 234 -15.60 -10.88 -5.81
CA HIS A 234 -14.61 -11.93 -5.62
C HIS A 234 -14.20 -12.05 -4.16
N VAL A 235 -13.74 -13.23 -3.77
CA VAL A 235 -13.30 -13.53 -2.41
C VAL A 235 -11.89 -14.05 -2.45
N LEU A 236 -10.98 -13.47 -1.65
CA LEU A 236 -9.63 -13.99 -1.51
C LEU A 236 -9.37 -14.46 -0.09
N THR A 237 -8.64 -15.57 -0.01
CA THR A 237 -8.20 -16.16 1.26
C THR A 237 -6.70 -16.43 1.21
N PHE A 238 -6.01 -16.20 2.33
CA PHE A 238 -4.61 -16.55 2.49
C PHE A 238 -4.22 -16.66 3.96
N PRO A 239 -3.22 -17.48 4.31
CA PRO A 239 -2.75 -17.62 5.69
C PRO A 239 -1.97 -16.38 6.14
N VAL A 240 -2.13 -16.01 7.41
CA VAL A 240 -1.37 -14.98 8.13
C VAL A 240 -1.00 -15.46 9.53
N ALA A 241 -0.24 -14.66 10.28
CA ALA A 241 0.17 -14.97 11.66
C ALA A 241 0.82 -16.38 11.79
N ASN A 242 1.80 -16.65 10.92
CA ASN A 242 2.49 -17.95 10.85
C ASN A 242 1.52 -19.13 10.63
N GLY A 243 0.50 -18.95 9.78
CA GLY A 243 -0.47 -19.98 9.44
C GLY A 243 -1.55 -20.25 10.50
N LYS A 244 -1.59 -19.50 11.58
CA LYS A 244 -2.59 -19.67 12.65
C LYS A 244 -3.96 -19.12 12.29
N THR A 245 -4.03 -18.23 11.29
CA THR A 245 -5.23 -17.52 10.92
C THR A 245 -5.36 -17.46 9.40
N MET A 246 -6.55 -17.70 8.89
CA MET A 246 -6.91 -17.41 7.50
C MET A 246 -7.47 -16.00 7.42
N ASN A 247 -6.84 -15.13 6.62
CA ASN A 247 -7.38 -13.83 6.26
C ASN A 247 -8.38 -13.99 5.12
N VAL A 248 -9.50 -13.32 5.22
CA VAL A 248 -10.55 -13.28 4.20
C VAL A 248 -10.80 -11.84 3.81
N VAL A 249 -10.90 -11.57 2.50
CA VAL A 249 -11.41 -10.31 1.97
C VAL A 249 -12.43 -10.65 0.89
N ALA A 250 -13.66 -10.23 1.07
CA ALA A 250 -14.74 -10.41 0.11
C ALA A 250 -15.11 -9.05 -0.49
N PHE A 251 -14.82 -8.85 -1.77
CA PHE A 251 -15.12 -7.62 -2.51
C PHE A 251 -16.44 -7.76 -3.27
N SER A 252 -17.25 -6.72 -3.22
CA SER A 252 -18.49 -6.63 -3.97
C SER A 252 -18.63 -5.28 -4.67
N THR A 253 -19.30 -5.26 -5.81
CA THR A 253 -19.65 -4.04 -6.54
C THR A 253 -20.95 -3.49 -6.00
N THR A 254 -20.95 -2.21 -5.57
CA THR A 254 -22.11 -1.53 -5.01
C THR A 254 -23.19 -1.31 -6.06
N LYS A 255 -24.41 -1.77 -5.79
CA LYS A 255 -25.55 -1.61 -6.71
C LYS A 255 -25.97 -0.13 -6.88
N SER A 256 -25.82 0.69 -5.82
CA SER A 256 -26.14 2.12 -5.83
C SER A 256 -25.08 2.99 -6.52
N GLY A 257 -23.86 2.49 -6.69
CA GLY A 257 -22.72 3.27 -7.17
C GLY A 257 -22.18 4.30 -6.17
N THR A 258 -22.75 4.40 -4.97
CA THR A 258 -22.36 5.36 -3.92
C THR A 258 -22.03 4.67 -2.61
N TRP A 259 -21.24 5.34 -1.78
CA TRP A 259 -20.93 4.92 -0.42
C TRP A 259 -21.31 6.04 0.54
N GLU A 260 -22.23 5.78 1.45
CA GLU A 260 -22.73 6.76 2.40
C GLU A 260 -22.15 6.56 3.80
N GLY A 261 -21.90 7.67 4.50
CA GLY A 261 -21.45 7.68 5.88
C GLY A 261 -19.94 7.37 6.05
N GLU A 262 -19.59 6.67 7.10
CA GLU A 262 -18.18 6.35 7.44
C GLU A 262 -17.58 5.35 6.45
N TRP A 263 -16.28 5.50 6.16
CA TRP A 263 -15.58 4.62 5.23
C TRP A 263 -15.45 3.18 5.75
N ILE A 264 -15.48 3.03 7.05
CA ILE A 264 -15.46 1.75 7.75
C ILE A 264 -16.73 1.69 8.58
N LYS A 265 -17.52 0.66 8.35
CA LYS A 265 -18.74 0.36 9.09
C LYS A 265 -18.61 -1.00 9.73
N ARG A 266 -19.42 -1.26 10.73
CA ARG A 266 -19.61 -2.63 11.20
C ARG A 266 -20.37 -3.40 10.12
N MET A 267 -19.95 -4.62 9.84
CA MET A 267 -20.66 -5.50 8.92
C MET A 267 -22.01 -5.94 9.49
N GLU A 268 -23.06 -5.85 8.66
CA GLU A 268 -24.31 -6.53 8.90
C GLU A 268 -24.32 -7.86 8.11
N ARG A 269 -24.76 -8.96 8.73
CA ARG A 269 -24.74 -10.29 8.09
C ARG A 269 -25.65 -10.38 6.88
N ASP A 270 -26.80 -9.70 6.94
CA ASP A 270 -27.77 -9.68 5.84
C ASP A 270 -27.20 -8.98 4.61
N ASP A 271 -26.40 -7.91 4.78
CA ASP A 271 -25.71 -7.23 3.68
C ASP A 271 -24.71 -8.15 3.00
N LEU A 272 -23.88 -8.85 3.79
CA LEU A 272 -22.93 -9.82 3.26
C LEU A 272 -23.61 -10.96 2.49
N ALA A 273 -24.72 -11.49 3.02
CA ALA A 273 -25.47 -12.54 2.37
C ALA A 273 -26.11 -12.08 1.05
N ALA A 274 -26.66 -10.85 1.01
CA ALA A 274 -27.27 -10.27 -0.17
C ALA A 274 -26.26 -9.93 -1.28
N ASP A 275 -25.06 -9.49 -0.90
CA ASP A 275 -24.00 -9.13 -1.85
C ASP A 275 -23.34 -10.36 -2.53
N PHE A 276 -23.38 -11.51 -1.86
CA PHE A 276 -22.79 -12.76 -2.35
C PHE A 276 -23.84 -13.86 -2.56
N GLU A 277 -25.07 -13.45 -2.85
CA GLU A 277 -26.14 -14.36 -3.26
C GLU A 277 -25.70 -15.14 -4.52
N GLY A 278 -25.85 -16.46 -4.49
CA GLY A 278 -25.45 -17.36 -5.58
C GLY A 278 -23.97 -17.78 -5.56
N PHE A 279 -23.16 -17.27 -4.64
CA PHE A 279 -21.81 -17.81 -4.42
C PHE A 279 -21.91 -19.19 -3.76
N GLY A 280 -21.07 -20.13 -4.21
CA GLY A 280 -21.15 -21.54 -3.82
C GLY A 280 -20.86 -21.82 -2.35
N ASP A 281 -21.10 -23.06 -1.95
CA ASP A 281 -21.05 -23.55 -0.57
C ASP A 281 -19.76 -23.18 0.18
N GLU A 282 -18.62 -23.18 -0.49
CA GLU A 282 -17.35 -22.86 0.15
C GLU A 282 -17.29 -21.40 0.61
N CYS A 283 -17.74 -20.49 -0.24
CA CYS A 283 -17.87 -19.07 0.10
C CYS A 283 -18.86 -18.87 1.24
N GLN A 284 -20.04 -19.54 1.19
CA GLN A 284 -21.06 -19.44 2.24
C GLN A 284 -20.52 -19.97 3.60
N LYS A 285 -19.76 -21.07 3.60
CA LYS A 285 -19.10 -21.56 4.82
C LYS A 285 -18.07 -20.56 5.36
N ILE A 286 -17.26 -19.94 4.50
CA ILE A 286 -16.31 -18.88 4.89
C ILE A 286 -17.07 -17.72 5.53
N PHE A 287 -18.13 -17.23 4.90
CA PHE A 287 -18.94 -16.10 5.40
C PHE A 287 -19.59 -16.40 6.76
N SER A 288 -20.03 -17.62 6.98
CA SER A 288 -20.61 -18.04 8.27
C SER A 288 -19.65 -17.94 9.44
N LEU A 289 -18.34 -18.01 9.18
CA LEU A 289 -17.27 -17.88 10.17
C LEU A 289 -16.79 -16.45 10.41
N MET A 290 -17.25 -15.48 9.61
CA MET A 290 -16.91 -14.06 9.74
C MET A 290 -17.83 -13.40 10.78
N GLU A 291 -17.51 -13.51 12.07
CA GLU A 291 -18.43 -13.18 13.19
C GLU A 291 -18.55 -11.68 13.48
N SER A 292 -17.49 -10.90 13.33
CA SER A 292 -17.52 -9.44 13.52
C SER A 292 -16.46 -8.82 12.64
N THR A 293 -16.87 -8.33 11.50
CA THR A 293 -15.95 -7.85 10.49
C THR A 293 -16.24 -6.40 10.17
N ASP A 294 -15.21 -5.73 9.68
CA ASP A 294 -15.36 -4.39 9.15
C ASP A 294 -15.86 -4.46 7.71
N HIS A 295 -16.77 -3.56 7.38
CA HIS A 295 -17.27 -3.31 6.04
C HIS A 295 -16.67 -2.00 5.53
N TRP A 296 -15.87 -2.07 4.47
CA TRP A 296 -15.05 -0.98 3.97
C TRP A 296 -15.51 -0.50 2.61
N GLY A 297 -15.81 0.79 2.46
CA GLY A 297 -15.86 1.44 1.14
C GLY A 297 -14.45 1.50 0.55
N ILE A 298 -14.29 1.12 -0.71
CA ILE A 298 -13.00 1.19 -1.40
C ILE A 298 -12.88 2.51 -2.13
N PHE A 299 -11.87 3.28 -1.75
CA PHE A 299 -11.54 4.58 -2.32
C PHE A 299 -10.14 4.57 -2.91
N ASP A 300 -9.90 5.40 -3.89
CA ASP A 300 -8.58 5.64 -4.47
C ASP A 300 -8.42 7.08 -4.96
N LEU A 301 -7.26 7.40 -5.53
CA LEU A 301 -6.98 8.68 -6.19
C LEU A 301 -7.00 8.46 -7.72
N SER A 302 -8.18 8.49 -8.30
CA SER A 302 -8.36 8.36 -9.75
C SER A 302 -9.34 9.42 -10.27
N PRO A 303 -8.94 10.28 -11.21
CA PRO A 303 -7.66 10.27 -11.92
C PRO A 303 -6.48 10.58 -11.00
N SER A 304 -5.30 10.07 -11.38
CA SER A 304 -4.06 10.29 -10.62
C SER A 304 -3.70 11.77 -10.53
N ILE A 305 -3.09 12.16 -9.43
CA ILE A 305 -2.68 13.56 -9.21
C ILE A 305 -1.50 13.95 -10.12
N PRO A 306 -1.41 15.22 -10.55
CA PRO A 306 -0.42 15.66 -11.54
C PRO A 306 0.97 15.91 -10.96
N THR A 307 1.12 16.03 -9.64
CA THR A 307 2.39 16.25 -8.95
C THR A 307 2.32 15.75 -7.51
N TYR A 308 3.46 15.32 -6.98
CA TYR A 308 3.62 14.91 -5.59
C TYR A 308 4.25 16.01 -4.72
N GLN A 309 4.64 17.16 -5.29
CA GLN A 309 5.39 18.17 -4.56
C GLN A 309 4.79 19.57 -4.62
N SER A 310 4.98 20.34 -3.55
CA SER A 310 4.85 21.80 -3.51
C SER A 310 6.24 22.40 -3.32
N ARG A 311 6.77 23.02 -4.37
CA ARG A 311 8.12 23.62 -4.34
C ARG A 311 8.21 24.75 -3.32
N ASP A 312 7.16 25.58 -3.25
CA ASP A 312 7.10 26.72 -2.34
C ASP A 312 7.12 26.30 -0.86
N LEU A 313 6.45 25.20 -0.53
CA LEU A 313 6.39 24.67 0.83
C LEU A 313 7.52 23.68 1.15
N ARG A 314 8.35 23.31 0.17
CA ARG A 314 9.29 22.19 0.30
C ARG A 314 8.62 20.94 0.91
N LEU A 315 7.47 20.61 0.34
CA LEU A 315 6.63 19.48 0.74
C LEU A 315 6.58 18.48 -0.42
N THR A 316 6.73 17.18 -0.12
CA THR A 316 6.43 16.09 -1.07
C THR A 316 5.61 14.99 -0.40
N LEU A 317 4.87 14.23 -1.22
CA LEU A 317 3.97 13.15 -0.77
C LEU A 317 4.63 11.79 -0.96
N LEU A 318 4.25 10.80 -0.13
CA LEU A 318 4.73 9.43 -0.20
C LEU A 318 3.62 8.43 0.17
N GLY A 319 3.49 7.35 -0.60
CA GLY A 319 2.50 6.30 -0.37
C GLY A 319 1.08 6.75 -0.68
N ASP A 320 0.11 6.32 0.12
CA ASP A 320 -1.32 6.60 -0.15
C ASP A 320 -1.67 8.09 -0.18
N SER A 321 -0.86 8.97 0.41
CA SER A 321 -1.03 10.42 0.27
C SER A 321 -0.80 10.89 -1.17
N ALA A 322 0.06 10.19 -1.92
CA ALA A 322 0.41 10.49 -3.31
C ALA A 322 -0.38 9.65 -4.32
N HIS A 323 -0.60 8.36 -4.02
CA HIS A 323 -1.06 7.39 -5.03
C HIS A 323 -1.91 6.24 -4.47
N ALA A 324 -2.81 6.54 -3.50
CA ALA A 324 -3.75 5.53 -3.01
C ALA A 324 -4.45 4.82 -4.18
N CYS A 325 -4.43 3.51 -4.18
CA CYS A 325 -4.96 2.65 -5.24
C CYS A 325 -5.98 1.64 -4.72
N ALA A 326 -6.85 1.17 -5.62
CA ALA A 326 -7.75 0.07 -5.31
C ALA A 326 -6.92 -1.21 -4.95
N PRO A 327 -7.32 -1.98 -3.91
CA PRO A 327 -6.44 -2.98 -3.29
C PRO A 327 -6.38 -4.33 -4.01
N HIS A 328 -6.98 -4.47 -5.18
CA HIS A 328 -7.18 -5.75 -5.88
C HIS A 328 -5.89 -6.44 -6.37
N GLN A 329 -4.75 -5.73 -6.35
CA GLN A 329 -3.42 -6.29 -6.62
C GLN A 329 -2.56 -6.45 -5.36
N GLY A 330 -3.02 -5.98 -4.20
CA GLY A 330 -2.24 -5.99 -2.95
C GLY A 330 -0.95 -5.17 -3.03
N ALA A 331 -0.86 -4.16 -3.91
CA ALA A 331 0.39 -3.50 -4.27
C ALA A 331 0.68 -2.19 -3.51
N GLY A 332 -0.33 -1.53 -2.90
CA GLY A 332 -0.21 -0.18 -2.33
C GLY A 332 0.91 -0.04 -1.29
N ALA A 333 0.94 -0.92 -0.28
CA ALA A 333 1.99 -0.89 0.73
C ALA A 333 3.39 -1.15 0.14
N GLY A 334 3.47 -1.99 -0.91
CA GLY A 334 4.71 -2.21 -1.66
C GLY A 334 5.19 -0.96 -2.37
N GLN A 335 4.28 -0.17 -2.95
CA GLN A 335 4.63 1.11 -3.58
C GLN A 335 5.16 2.12 -2.56
N ALA A 336 4.57 2.20 -1.37
CA ALA A 336 5.09 3.06 -0.30
C ALA A 336 6.49 2.65 0.18
N LEU A 337 6.83 1.36 0.17
CA LEU A 337 8.18 0.87 0.46
C LEU A 337 9.18 1.24 -0.65
N GLU A 338 8.78 1.12 -1.93
CA GLU A 338 9.59 1.58 -3.05
C GLU A 338 9.85 3.09 -2.97
N ASP A 339 8.82 3.87 -2.64
CA ASP A 339 8.94 5.32 -2.42
C ASP A 339 9.95 5.62 -1.32
N ALA A 340 9.82 4.96 -0.17
CA ALA A 340 10.71 5.14 0.97
C ALA A 340 12.17 4.81 0.60
N HIS A 341 12.40 3.76 -0.19
CA HIS A 341 13.72 3.44 -0.72
C HIS A 341 14.28 4.57 -1.57
N ILE A 342 13.59 4.97 -2.63
CA ILE A 342 14.09 5.99 -3.57
C ILE A 342 14.26 7.33 -2.85
N LEU A 343 13.23 7.79 -2.10
CA LEU A 343 13.27 9.10 -1.46
C LEU A 343 14.36 9.19 -0.39
N SER A 344 14.58 8.14 0.41
CA SER A 344 15.65 8.15 1.42
C SER A 344 17.04 8.27 0.79
N GLN A 345 17.26 7.60 -0.35
CA GLN A 345 18.56 7.64 -1.03
C GLN A 345 18.82 9.01 -1.70
N VAL A 346 17.84 9.58 -2.43
CA VAL A 346 18.05 10.90 -3.05
C VAL A 346 18.18 12.02 -2.00
N LEU A 347 17.45 11.95 -0.88
CA LEU A 347 17.63 12.88 0.24
C LEU A 347 19.01 12.71 0.88
N GLY A 348 19.52 11.48 0.95
CA GLY A 348 20.85 11.17 1.45
C GLY A 348 21.97 11.82 0.64
N GLU A 349 21.76 12.10 -0.64
CA GLU A 349 22.73 12.80 -1.51
C GLU A 349 22.69 14.33 -1.37
N CYS A 350 21.67 14.91 -0.73
CA CYS A 350 21.62 16.34 -0.45
C CYS A 350 22.81 16.79 0.40
N ARG A 351 23.44 17.89 0.04
CA ARG A 351 24.56 18.49 0.80
C ARG A 351 24.08 19.62 1.70
N SER A 352 22.94 20.21 1.36
CA SER A 352 22.33 21.32 2.09
C SER A 352 20.81 21.37 1.80
N PRO A 353 20.03 22.18 2.55
CA PRO A 353 18.61 22.37 2.27
C PRO A 353 18.28 22.93 0.88
N SER A 354 19.25 23.54 0.17
CA SER A 354 19.06 24.02 -1.21
C SER A 354 18.83 22.88 -2.20
N ASP A 355 19.35 21.69 -1.91
CA ASP A 355 19.32 20.54 -2.82
C ASP A 355 17.98 19.76 -2.75
N LEU A 356 17.14 20.05 -1.74
CA LEU A 356 15.90 19.33 -1.47
C LEU A 356 14.93 19.30 -2.65
N LEU A 357 14.81 20.43 -3.38
CA LEU A 357 13.91 20.49 -4.53
C LEU A 357 14.39 19.61 -5.69
N ALA A 358 15.69 19.49 -5.89
CA ALA A 358 16.26 18.56 -6.87
C ALA A 358 15.99 17.10 -6.48
N ALA A 359 16.11 16.76 -5.19
CA ALA A 359 15.77 15.44 -4.67
C ALA A 359 14.28 15.11 -4.86
N PHE A 360 13.38 16.04 -4.58
CA PHE A 360 11.93 15.85 -4.77
C PHE A 360 11.57 15.68 -6.25
N THR A 361 12.18 16.47 -7.13
CA THR A 361 11.98 16.33 -8.58
C THR A 361 12.47 14.98 -9.08
N ALA A 362 13.62 14.51 -8.61
CA ALA A 362 14.15 13.20 -8.96
C ALA A 362 13.25 12.06 -8.48
N TYR A 363 12.79 12.12 -7.25
CA TYR A 363 11.83 11.17 -6.67
C TYR A 363 10.53 11.12 -7.48
N GLU A 364 9.89 12.26 -7.70
CA GLU A 364 8.63 12.37 -8.45
C GLU A 364 8.78 11.85 -9.87
N THR A 365 9.85 12.23 -10.57
CA THR A 365 10.09 11.83 -11.97
C THR A 365 10.12 10.32 -12.15
N VAL A 366 10.67 9.59 -11.17
CA VAL A 366 10.83 8.14 -11.26
C VAL A 366 9.61 7.43 -10.68
N ARG A 367 9.08 7.90 -9.55
CA ARG A 367 8.05 7.17 -8.83
C ARG A 367 6.63 7.40 -9.37
N MET A 368 6.32 8.62 -9.81
CA MET A 368 4.97 8.95 -10.23
C MET A 368 4.46 8.08 -11.39
N PRO A 369 5.19 7.88 -12.52
CA PRO A 369 4.69 7.02 -13.61
C PRO A 369 4.42 5.59 -13.16
N ARG A 370 5.31 5.05 -12.30
CA ARG A 370 5.17 3.69 -11.78
C ARG A 370 4.00 3.53 -10.83
N ALA A 371 3.81 4.46 -9.91
CA ALA A 371 2.68 4.43 -8.97
C ALA A 371 1.34 4.61 -9.71
N GLN A 372 1.30 5.48 -10.73
CA GLN A 372 0.12 5.65 -11.59
C GLN A 372 -0.23 4.38 -12.38
N PHE A 373 0.78 3.63 -12.84
CA PHE A 373 0.57 2.31 -13.43
C PHE A 373 -0.15 1.38 -12.44
N VAL A 374 0.28 1.34 -11.17
CA VAL A 374 -0.35 0.53 -10.13
C VAL A 374 -1.78 0.99 -9.82
N GLN A 375 -2.01 2.30 -9.75
CA GLN A 375 -3.35 2.86 -9.54
C GLN A 375 -4.32 2.42 -10.66
N TYR A 376 -3.92 2.61 -11.92
CA TYR A 376 -4.74 2.23 -13.06
C TYR A 376 -5.06 0.73 -13.07
N HIS A 377 -4.04 -0.12 -12.97
CA HIS A 377 -4.23 -1.57 -13.03
C HIS A 377 -4.89 -2.14 -11.78
N GLY A 378 -4.84 -1.45 -10.64
CA GLY A 378 -5.58 -1.82 -9.44
C GLY A 378 -7.10 -1.84 -9.67
N ARG A 379 -7.66 -0.82 -10.34
CA ARG A 379 -9.08 -0.80 -10.73
C ARG A 379 -9.39 -1.87 -11.77
N GLN A 380 -8.59 -1.96 -12.83
CA GLN A 380 -8.77 -2.93 -13.90
C GLN A 380 -8.78 -4.38 -13.37
N GLN A 381 -7.94 -4.65 -12.37
CA GLN A 381 -7.92 -5.95 -11.72
C GLN A 381 -9.21 -6.24 -10.96
N GLY A 382 -9.77 -5.25 -10.26
CA GLY A 382 -11.04 -5.41 -9.57
C GLY A 382 -12.20 -5.71 -10.52
N GLU A 383 -12.25 -5.01 -11.66
CA GLU A 383 -13.23 -5.28 -12.72
C GLU A 383 -13.05 -6.67 -13.34
N LEU A 384 -11.79 -7.08 -13.56
CA LEU A 384 -11.44 -8.39 -14.10
C LEU A 384 -11.89 -9.53 -13.17
N LEU A 385 -11.60 -9.42 -11.88
CA LEU A 385 -11.93 -10.43 -10.88
C LEU A 385 -13.45 -10.53 -10.61
N ASP A 386 -14.19 -9.43 -10.85
CA ASP A 386 -15.64 -9.39 -10.75
C ASP A 386 -16.34 -9.75 -12.06
N LEU A 387 -15.59 -10.21 -13.08
CA LEU A 387 -16.10 -10.54 -14.43
C LEU A 387 -16.84 -9.37 -15.09
N GLN A 388 -16.42 -8.14 -14.80
CA GLN A 388 -17.06 -6.89 -15.25
C GLN A 388 -16.18 -6.05 -16.18
N ARG A 389 -14.94 -6.45 -16.44
CA ARG A 389 -14.05 -5.70 -17.33
C ARG A 389 -14.59 -5.70 -18.76
N PRO A 390 -14.87 -4.53 -19.39
CA PRO A 390 -15.68 -4.44 -20.61
C PRO A 390 -15.15 -5.21 -21.82
N ASP A 391 -13.82 -5.36 -21.93
CA ASP A 391 -13.17 -6.06 -23.04
C ASP A 391 -13.03 -7.58 -22.85
N ILE A 392 -13.33 -8.07 -21.64
CA ILE A 392 -13.16 -9.48 -21.25
C ILE A 392 -14.48 -10.10 -20.77
N GLY A 393 -15.20 -9.40 -19.87
CA GLY A 393 -16.43 -9.93 -19.28
C GLY A 393 -16.17 -11.24 -18.55
N ASP A 394 -16.96 -12.25 -18.87
CA ASP A 394 -16.93 -13.59 -18.32
C ASP A 394 -16.23 -14.63 -19.25
N ASP A 395 -15.47 -14.16 -20.24
CA ASP A 395 -14.63 -14.99 -21.11
C ASP A 395 -13.39 -15.48 -20.35
N LEU A 396 -13.44 -16.73 -19.85
CA LEU A 396 -12.39 -17.31 -19.03
C LEU A 396 -11.05 -17.46 -19.76
N GLU A 397 -11.03 -17.65 -21.08
CA GLU A 397 -9.79 -17.78 -21.83
C GLU A 397 -9.07 -16.41 -21.95
N LYS A 398 -9.81 -15.34 -22.20
CA LYS A 398 -9.25 -13.99 -22.17
C LYS A 398 -8.79 -13.60 -20.76
N LEU A 399 -9.55 -13.97 -19.72
CA LEU A 399 -9.18 -13.73 -18.35
C LEU A 399 -7.85 -14.40 -17.98
N LYS A 400 -7.68 -15.69 -18.32
CA LYS A 400 -6.43 -16.44 -18.10
C LYS A 400 -5.21 -15.77 -18.74
N ALA A 401 -5.39 -15.17 -19.91
CA ALA A 401 -4.31 -14.55 -20.66
C ALA A 401 -3.76 -13.28 -20.00
N VAL A 402 -4.53 -12.61 -19.14
CA VAL A 402 -4.18 -11.27 -18.63
C VAL A 402 -4.12 -11.16 -17.09
N ILE A 403 -4.62 -12.16 -16.36
CA ILE A 403 -4.89 -12.03 -14.91
C ILE A 403 -3.65 -11.72 -14.06
N ASP A 404 -2.48 -12.18 -14.47
CA ASP A 404 -1.23 -11.99 -13.75
C ASP A 404 -0.22 -11.06 -14.46
N VAL A 405 -0.56 -10.55 -15.65
CA VAL A 405 0.36 -9.72 -16.44
C VAL A 405 0.76 -8.44 -15.70
N PRO A 406 -0.17 -7.59 -15.22
CA PRO A 406 0.22 -6.36 -14.53
C PRO A 406 0.96 -6.60 -13.22
N ILE A 407 0.61 -7.67 -12.49
CA ILE A 407 1.25 -7.97 -11.23
C ILE A 407 2.70 -8.42 -11.41
N ARG A 408 3.01 -9.16 -12.50
CA ARG A 408 4.38 -9.53 -12.84
C ARG A 408 5.23 -8.30 -13.18
N GLU A 409 4.67 -7.32 -13.91
CA GLU A 409 5.36 -6.06 -14.19
C GLU A 409 5.67 -5.29 -12.91
N ILE A 410 4.73 -5.26 -11.96
CA ILE A 410 4.95 -4.66 -10.64
C ILE A 410 6.10 -5.38 -9.91
N TRP A 411 6.10 -6.72 -9.90
CA TRP A 411 7.07 -7.50 -9.12
C TRP A 411 8.47 -7.54 -9.72
N ASN A 412 8.60 -7.44 -11.05
CA ASN A 412 9.88 -7.55 -11.74
C ASN A 412 10.60 -6.20 -11.92
N CYS A 413 10.12 -5.14 -11.26
CA CYS A 413 10.79 -3.84 -11.29
C CYS A 413 12.23 -3.93 -10.76
N ASP A 414 13.18 -3.41 -11.51
CA ASP A 414 14.57 -3.23 -11.05
C ASP A 414 14.70 -1.93 -10.25
N LEU A 415 14.57 -2.03 -8.93
CA LEU A 415 14.64 -0.88 -8.02
C LEU A 415 16.02 -0.22 -7.98
N ARG A 416 17.09 -0.93 -8.36
CA ARG A 416 18.43 -0.32 -8.46
C ARG A 416 18.52 0.56 -9.69
N ALA A 417 18.04 0.07 -10.84
CA ALA A 417 17.97 0.87 -12.05
C ALA A 417 17.05 2.11 -11.87
N GLU A 418 15.96 1.98 -11.11
CA GLU A 418 15.10 3.13 -10.77
C GLU A 418 15.82 4.16 -9.88
N LEU A 419 16.62 3.70 -8.91
CA LEU A 419 17.45 4.59 -8.10
C LEU A 419 18.51 5.30 -8.95
N ASP A 420 19.22 4.57 -9.83
CA ASP A 420 20.24 5.15 -10.71
C ASP A 420 19.63 6.26 -11.60
N LYS A 421 18.42 6.05 -12.13
CA LYS A 421 17.68 7.09 -12.86
C LYS A 421 17.37 8.31 -11.96
N ALA A 422 16.88 8.08 -10.74
CA ALA A 422 16.58 9.17 -9.83
C ALA A 422 17.83 10.00 -9.51
N LEU A 423 18.96 9.35 -9.23
CA LEU A 423 20.23 10.03 -8.97
C LEU A 423 20.74 10.81 -10.20
N ALA A 424 20.55 10.28 -11.40
CA ALA A 424 20.89 11.00 -12.63
C ALA A 424 20.02 12.25 -12.84
N VAL A 425 18.70 12.16 -12.57
CA VAL A 425 17.79 13.32 -12.62
C VAL A 425 18.21 14.36 -11.58
N MET A 426 18.45 13.95 -10.33
CA MET A 426 18.89 14.87 -9.26
C MET A 426 20.16 15.61 -9.65
N LYS A 427 21.15 14.90 -10.19
CA LYS A 427 22.39 15.50 -10.65
C LYS A 427 22.17 16.55 -11.75
N ALA A 428 21.27 16.27 -12.69
CA ALA A 428 20.93 17.21 -13.75
C ALA A 428 20.21 18.45 -13.19
N GLU A 429 19.29 18.27 -12.24
CA GLU A 429 18.59 19.38 -11.57
C GLU A 429 19.56 20.29 -10.80
N LEU A 430 20.53 19.73 -10.10
CA LEU A 430 21.54 20.48 -9.35
C LEU A 430 22.53 21.26 -10.25
N GLN A 431 22.61 20.93 -11.54
CA GLN A 431 23.43 21.63 -12.54
C GLN A 431 22.66 22.70 -13.31
N ARG A 432 21.35 22.80 -13.13
CA ARG A 432 20.55 23.85 -13.76
C ARG A 432 20.90 25.21 -13.15
N PRO A 433 21.13 26.24 -14.01
CA PRO A 433 21.51 27.58 -13.54
C PRO A 433 20.42 28.25 -12.71
#